data_f8d0222c2eb819d9344bc504adfa552d
#
_entry.id   f8d0222c2eb819d9344bc504adfa552d
#
_cell.length_a   1.000
_cell.length_b   1.000
_cell.length_c   1.000
_cell.angle_alpha   90.00
_cell.angle_beta   90.00
_cell.angle_gamma   90.00
#
_symmetry.space_group_name_H-M   'P 1'
#
loop_
_entity.id
_entity.type
_entity.pdbx_description
1 polymer ?
#
loop_
_entity_poly.entity_id
_entity_poly.type
_entity_poly.pdbx_seq_one_letter_code
_entity_poly.pdbx_strand_id
1 'polypeptide(L)'
;FRLSGLIKKYRKLIKGLSQENINVEDLMISYSDELEGIKNIIEGKIEDRISRLERNIPYCLKNIGLVTYNAFKNVGNNMSFSIAALDDHKDGFVLTGIYTRENSYVYVKEIESGKPGKELSSEEQEALSKALSVKK
;
A
#
# COMPACT_ATOMS: atom_id res chain seq x y z
N PHE A 1 43.73 20.55 -33.34
CA PHE A 1 42.99 21.58 -32.56
C PHE A 1 41.57 21.13 -32.15
N ARG A 2 40.87 20.36 -32.95
CA ARG A 2 39.50 19.89 -32.63
C ARG A 2 39.46 18.78 -31.55
N LEU A 3 40.45 17.88 -31.54
CA LEU A 3 40.50 16.77 -30.55
C LEU A 3 40.73 17.25 -29.11
N SER A 4 41.60 18.27 -28.94
CA SER A 4 41.90 18.81 -27.60
C SER A 4 40.69 19.52 -26.97
N GLY A 5 39.84 20.13 -27.81
CA GLY A 5 38.59 20.72 -27.36
C GLY A 5 37.54 19.72 -26.91
N LEU A 6 37.44 18.59 -27.61
CA LEU A 6 36.59 17.49 -27.22
C LEU A 6 37.05 16.84 -25.90
N ILE A 7 38.34 16.59 -25.77
CA ILE A 7 38.92 16.03 -24.53
C ILE A 7 38.70 16.95 -23.33
N LYS A 8 38.84 18.28 -23.51
CA LYS A 8 38.54 19.28 -22.48
C LYS A 8 37.05 19.27 -22.09
N LYS A 9 36.16 19.10 -23.08
CA LYS A 9 34.71 19.03 -22.85
C LYS A 9 34.30 17.76 -22.10
N TYR A 10 34.91 16.63 -22.45
CA TYR A 10 34.70 15.34 -21.71
C TYR A 10 35.30 15.40 -20.31
N ARG A 11 36.49 16.01 -20.12
CA ARG A 11 37.05 16.22 -18.76
C ARG A 11 36.17 17.13 -17.90
N LYS A 12 35.48 18.09 -18.48
CA LYS A 12 34.58 18.97 -17.72
C LYS A 12 33.28 18.30 -17.33
N LEU A 13 32.79 17.33 -18.12
CA LEU A 13 31.67 16.47 -17.80
C LEU A 13 31.99 15.44 -16.69
N ILE A 14 33.25 15.00 -16.61
CA ILE A 14 33.75 14.03 -15.63
C ILE A 14 34.28 14.71 -14.34
N LYS A 15 34.12 16.01 -14.19
CA LYS A 15 34.62 16.83 -13.07
C LYS A 15 34.08 16.48 -11.67
N GLY A 16 33.31 15.40 -11.52
CA GLY A 16 32.95 14.84 -10.24
C GLY A 16 33.93 13.75 -9.73
N LEU A 17 34.89 13.35 -10.54
CA LEU A 17 35.89 12.32 -10.22
C LEU A 17 37.26 12.98 -10.07
N SER A 18 37.72 13.17 -8.85
CA SER A 18 38.94 13.88 -8.47
C SER A 18 40.21 13.04 -8.64
N GLN A 19 40.46 12.48 -9.82
CA GLN A 19 41.75 11.86 -10.14
C GLN A 19 42.27 12.28 -11.52
N GLU A 20 43.45 12.88 -11.54
CA GLU A 20 44.08 13.45 -12.74
C GLU A 20 44.53 12.47 -13.82
N ASN A 21 44.45 11.15 -13.59
CA ASN A 21 44.96 10.10 -14.49
C ASN A 21 43.99 8.94 -14.77
N ILE A 22 42.68 9.25 -14.97
CA ILE A 22 41.71 8.20 -15.34
C ILE A 22 41.73 8.02 -16.86
N ASN A 23 42.05 6.84 -17.32
CA ASN A 23 41.86 6.42 -18.70
C ASN A 23 40.35 6.35 -18.98
N VAL A 24 39.87 6.97 -20.07
CA VAL A 24 38.46 6.98 -20.45
C VAL A 24 37.90 5.58 -20.63
N GLU A 25 38.72 4.65 -21.08
CA GLU A 25 38.38 3.23 -21.28
C GLU A 25 38.12 2.54 -19.95
N ASP A 26 39.01 2.71 -18.96
CA ASP A 26 38.80 2.18 -17.58
C ASP A 26 37.56 2.74 -16.92
N LEU A 27 37.25 4.03 -17.15
CA LEU A 27 36.06 4.68 -16.65
C LEU A 27 34.80 4.10 -17.28
N MET A 28 34.79 3.84 -18.58
CA MET A 28 33.65 3.24 -19.30
C MET A 28 33.40 1.82 -18.82
N ILE A 29 34.44 1.04 -18.58
CA ILE A 29 34.35 -0.32 -18.01
C ILE A 29 33.75 -0.25 -16.61
N SER A 30 34.25 0.64 -15.76
CA SER A 30 33.73 0.80 -14.39
C SER A 30 32.24 1.17 -14.37
N TYR A 31 31.79 2.09 -15.23
CA TYR A 31 30.36 2.43 -15.34
C TYR A 31 29.53 1.28 -15.91
N SER A 32 30.06 0.52 -16.86
CA SER A 32 29.40 -0.66 -17.40
C SER A 32 29.17 -1.71 -16.31
N ASP A 33 30.19 -1.97 -15.49
CA ASP A 33 30.12 -2.91 -14.37
C ASP A 33 29.12 -2.45 -13.29
N GLU A 34 29.11 -1.16 -12.97
CA GLU A 34 28.11 -0.58 -12.05
C GLU A 34 26.69 -0.69 -12.59
N LEU A 35 26.47 -0.43 -13.88
CA LEU A 35 25.16 -0.57 -14.52
C LEU A 35 24.70 -2.03 -14.52
N GLU A 36 25.59 -2.98 -14.80
CA GLU A 36 25.27 -4.40 -14.73
C GLU A 36 24.94 -4.83 -13.30
N GLY A 37 25.69 -4.33 -12.31
CA GLY A 37 25.39 -4.54 -10.89
C GLY A 37 24.03 -4.02 -10.48
N ILE A 38 23.67 -2.81 -10.88
CA ILE A 38 22.36 -2.21 -10.63
C ILE A 38 21.25 -3.01 -11.32
N LYS A 39 21.45 -3.39 -12.58
CA LYS A 39 20.51 -4.22 -13.33
C LYS A 39 20.23 -5.55 -12.62
N ASN A 40 21.27 -6.24 -12.16
CA ASN A 40 21.13 -7.50 -11.43
C ASN A 40 20.40 -7.34 -10.09
N ILE A 41 20.60 -6.21 -9.39
CA ILE A 41 19.86 -5.90 -8.15
C ILE A 41 18.38 -5.66 -8.45
N ILE A 42 18.07 -4.94 -9.52
CA ILE A 42 16.69 -4.66 -9.93
C ILE A 42 15.99 -5.95 -10.35
N GLU A 43 16.56 -6.69 -11.31
CA GLU A 43 15.96 -7.90 -11.87
C GLU A 43 15.87 -9.05 -10.86
N GLY A 44 16.81 -9.15 -9.92
CA GLY A 44 16.81 -10.23 -8.93
C GLY A 44 16.06 -9.90 -7.65
N LYS A 45 16.54 -8.88 -6.92
CA LYS A 45 16.06 -8.60 -5.56
C LYS A 45 14.80 -7.74 -5.52
N ILE A 46 14.72 -6.73 -6.38
CA ILE A 46 13.62 -5.76 -6.34
C ILE A 46 12.38 -6.39 -6.95
N GLU A 47 12.47 -7.03 -8.11
CA GLU A 47 11.34 -7.69 -8.75
C GLU A 47 10.74 -8.81 -7.89
N ASP A 48 11.58 -9.62 -7.22
CA ASP A 48 11.10 -10.65 -6.30
C ASP A 48 10.35 -10.06 -5.10
N ARG A 49 10.82 -8.94 -4.55
CA ARG A 49 10.13 -8.23 -3.47
C ARG A 49 8.81 -7.62 -3.91
N ILE A 50 8.78 -6.99 -5.10
CA ILE A 50 7.57 -6.43 -5.67
C ILE A 50 6.55 -7.53 -5.94
N SER A 51 6.95 -8.61 -6.59
CA SER A 51 6.08 -9.75 -6.88
C SER A 51 5.48 -10.39 -5.62
N ARG A 52 6.25 -10.42 -4.53
CA ARG A 52 5.71 -10.87 -3.21
C ARG A 52 4.68 -9.91 -2.65
N LEU A 53 4.91 -8.61 -2.74
CA LEU A 53 3.97 -7.61 -2.29
C LEU A 53 2.67 -7.65 -3.11
N GLU A 54 2.79 -7.70 -4.43
CA GLU A 54 1.65 -7.77 -5.35
C GLU A 54 0.78 -9.00 -5.12
N ARG A 55 1.38 -10.14 -4.75
CA ARG A 55 0.63 -11.36 -4.39
C ARG A 55 -0.07 -11.25 -3.04
N ASN A 56 0.50 -10.54 -2.07
CA ASN A 56 -0.02 -10.50 -0.71
C ASN A 56 -0.99 -9.34 -0.47
N ILE A 57 -0.78 -8.20 -1.10
CA ILE A 57 -1.62 -7.01 -0.93
C ILE A 57 -3.12 -7.28 -1.16
N PRO A 58 -3.54 -8.09 -2.16
CA PRO A 58 -4.97 -8.37 -2.37
C PRO A 58 -5.67 -9.06 -1.20
N TYR A 59 -4.93 -9.78 -0.36
CA TYR A 59 -5.46 -10.46 0.83
C TYR A 59 -5.39 -9.62 2.12
N CYS A 60 -4.86 -8.41 2.04
CA CYS A 60 -4.82 -7.51 3.19
C CYS A 60 -6.16 -6.80 3.37
N LEU A 61 -6.65 -6.74 4.61
CA LEU A 61 -7.82 -5.95 4.96
C LEU A 61 -7.46 -4.46 4.89
N LYS A 62 -7.89 -3.78 3.85
CA LYS A 62 -7.54 -2.38 3.56
C LYS A 62 -8.72 -1.49 3.18
N ASN A 63 -9.83 -2.10 2.79
CA ASN A 63 -11.05 -1.40 2.44
C ASN A 63 -11.93 -1.32 3.69
N ILE A 64 -11.95 -0.15 4.34
CA ILE A 64 -12.59 0.02 5.65
C ILE A 64 -13.76 1.00 5.53
N GLY A 65 -14.89 0.61 6.10
CA GLY A 65 -16.07 1.47 6.28
C GLY A 65 -16.44 1.55 7.75
N LEU A 66 -16.60 2.76 8.27
CA LEU A 66 -16.98 3.01 9.67
C LEU A 66 -18.28 3.82 9.72
N VAL A 67 -19.18 3.40 10.60
CA VAL A 67 -20.40 4.11 10.97
C VAL A 67 -20.49 4.15 12.49
N THR A 68 -20.67 5.32 13.04
CA THR A 68 -20.93 5.52 14.46
C THR A 68 -22.35 6.05 14.64
N TYR A 69 -23.07 5.55 15.61
CA TYR A 69 -24.46 5.86 15.79
C TYR A 69 -24.91 5.74 17.25
N ASN A 70 -26.09 6.25 17.53
CA ASN A 70 -26.78 6.05 18.80
C ASN A 70 -27.80 4.93 18.65
N ALA A 71 -27.51 3.76 19.18
CA ALA A 71 -28.41 2.61 19.11
C ALA A 71 -29.71 2.82 19.92
N PHE A 72 -29.70 3.75 20.89
CA PHE A 72 -30.85 4.01 21.78
C PHE A 72 -31.08 5.52 21.93
N LYS A 73 -32.23 6.01 21.51
CA LYS A 73 -32.60 7.43 21.50
C LYS A 73 -32.48 8.18 22.84
N ASN A 74 -32.34 7.47 23.97
CA ASN A 74 -32.27 8.01 25.31
C ASN A 74 -30.86 8.06 25.92
N VAL A 75 -29.83 7.65 25.18
CA VAL A 75 -28.43 7.68 25.63
C VAL A 75 -27.70 8.73 24.78
N GLY A 76 -27.34 9.85 25.36
CA GLY A 76 -26.87 11.05 24.67
C GLY A 76 -25.50 10.97 23.96
N ASN A 77 -24.98 9.77 23.65
CA ASN A 77 -23.66 9.56 23.02
C ASN A 77 -23.74 8.57 21.87
N ASN A 78 -23.16 8.94 20.72
CA ASN A 78 -22.95 8.05 19.57
C ASN A 78 -21.78 7.11 19.83
N MET A 79 -21.93 6.22 20.80
CA MET A 79 -20.85 5.29 21.21
C MET A 79 -20.97 3.91 20.52
N SER A 80 -22.12 3.62 19.92
CA SER A 80 -22.28 2.39 19.12
C SER A 80 -21.62 2.59 17.76
N PHE A 81 -21.07 1.53 17.20
CA PHE A 81 -20.37 1.58 15.93
C PHE A 81 -20.52 0.27 15.14
N SER A 82 -20.38 0.38 13.83
CA SER A 82 -20.20 -0.75 12.93
C SER A 82 -18.99 -0.48 12.03
N ILE A 83 -18.08 -1.43 11.96
CA ILE A 83 -16.87 -1.37 11.12
C ILE A 83 -16.91 -2.54 10.16
N ALA A 84 -16.86 -2.26 8.86
CA ALA A 84 -16.59 -3.24 7.83
C ALA A 84 -15.12 -3.17 7.43
N ALA A 85 -14.44 -4.30 7.35
CA ALA A 85 -13.06 -4.42 6.88
C ALA A 85 -12.99 -5.52 5.84
N LEU A 86 -12.56 -5.17 4.62
CA LEU A 86 -12.53 -6.07 3.48
C LEU A 86 -11.16 -6.04 2.78
N ASP A 87 -10.80 -7.15 2.20
CA ASP A 87 -9.71 -7.27 1.24
C ASP A 87 -10.13 -6.89 -0.20
N ASP A 88 -9.24 -7.10 -1.19
CA ASP A 88 -9.57 -6.83 -2.59
C ASP A 88 -10.55 -7.84 -3.22
N HIS A 89 -10.67 -9.03 -2.63
CA HIS A 89 -11.63 -10.06 -3.04
C HIS A 89 -13.02 -9.79 -2.44
N LYS A 90 -13.13 -8.73 -1.61
CA LYS A 90 -14.31 -8.37 -0.82
C LYS A 90 -14.62 -9.40 0.27
N ASP A 91 -13.60 -10.10 0.73
CA ASP A 91 -13.66 -10.99 1.87
C ASP A 91 -13.26 -10.26 3.14
N GLY A 92 -13.88 -10.58 4.26
CA GLY A 92 -13.60 -9.94 5.52
C GLY A 92 -14.75 -10.05 6.52
N PHE A 93 -15.02 -8.98 7.24
CA PHE A 93 -16.04 -8.99 8.29
C PHE A 93 -16.66 -7.61 8.53
N VAL A 94 -17.82 -7.65 9.20
CA VAL A 94 -18.43 -6.49 9.87
C VAL A 94 -18.40 -6.74 11.37
N LEU A 95 -17.75 -5.84 12.11
CA LEU A 95 -17.68 -5.82 13.55
C LEU A 95 -18.63 -4.74 14.07
N THR A 96 -19.56 -5.10 14.96
CA THR A 96 -20.52 -4.18 15.55
C THR A 96 -20.38 -4.14 17.05
N GLY A 97 -20.24 -2.94 17.60
CA GLY A 97 -20.29 -2.65 19.03
C GLY A 97 -21.54 -1.84 19.37
N ILE A 98 -22.39 -2.39 20.22
CA ILE A 98 -23.57 -1.68 20.73
C ILE A 98 -23.29 -1.30 22.19
N TYR A 99 -23.38 -0.02 22.46
CA TYR A 99 -23.16 0.53 23.80
C TYR A 99 -24.48 1.00 24.41
N THR A 100 -24.78 0.50 25.61
CA THR A 100 -25.92 0.93 26.43
C THR A 100 -25.42 1.49 27.76
N ARG A 101 -26.31 2.04 28.59
CA ARG A 101 -25.94 2.55 29.93
C ARG A 101 -25.47 1.44 30.86
N GLU A 102 -25.98 0.23 30.72
CA GLU A 102 -25.77 -0.87 31.64
C GLU A 102 -24.87 -1.96 31.06
N ASN A 103 -24.90 -2.13 29.73
CA ASN A 103 -24.21 -3.23 29.06
C ASN A 103 -23.56 -2.78 27.74
N SER A 104 -22.58 -3.55 27.31
CA SER A 104 -21.95 -3.43 25.99
C SER A 104 -21.96 -4.79 25.32
N TYR A 105 -22.32 -4.82 24.05
CA TYR A 105 -22.34 -6.03 23.23
C TYR A 105 -21.44 -5.82 22.00
N VAL A 106 -20.61 -6.82 21.72
CA VAL A 106 -19.77 -6.84 20.52
C VAL A 106 -19.98 -8.16 19.80
N TYR A 107 -20.19 -8.12 18.50
CA TYR A 107 -20.31 -9.29 17.65
C TYR A 107 -19.78 -9.03 16.25
N VAL A 108 -19.48 -10.11 15.55
CA VAL A 108 -18.90 -10.09 14.20
C VAL A 108 -19.75 -10.91 13.25
N LYS A 109 -19.83 -10.44 12.00
CA LYS A 109 -20.46 -11.16 10.88
C LYS A 109 -19.46 -11.27 9.73
N GLU A 110 -19.30 -12.46 9.20
CA GLU A 110 -18.40 -12.71 8.07
C GLU A 110 -18.99 -12.20 6.78
N ILE A 111 -18.09 -11.71 5.91
CA ILE A 111 -18.40 -11.27 4.55
C ILE A 111 -17.55 -12.09 3.59
N GLU A 112 -18.19 -12.76 2.64
CA GLU A 112 -17.56 -13.54 1.59
C GLU A 112 -17.95 -12.98 0.23
N SER A 113 -16.98 -12.63 -0.59
CA SER A 113 -17.19 -12.03 -1.92
C SER A 113 -18.17 -10.84 -1.91
N GLY A 114 -18.13 -10.04 -0.85
CA GLY A 114 -19.01 -8.89 -0.65
C GLY A 114 -20.43 -9.22 -0.17
N LYS A 115 -20.71 -10.48 0.15
CA LYS A 115 -22.02 -10.95 0.63
C LYS A 115 -21.95 -11.30 2.10
N PRO A 116 -22.89 -10.81 2.93
CA PRO A 116 -22.95 -11.19 4.34
C PRO A 116 -23.49 -12.61 4.52
N GLY A 117 -22.87 -13.39 5.40
CA GLY A 117 -23.36 -14.70 5.79
C GLY A 117 -24.59 -14.67 6.69
N LYS A 118 -24.89 -13.51 7.31
CA LYS A 118 -26.07 -13.25 8.16
C LYS A 118 -26.67 -11.91 7.80
N GLU A 119 -27.96 -11.73 8.07
CA GLU A 119 -28.64 -10.45 7.87
C GLU A 119 -27.94 -9.30 8.59
N LEU A 120 -27.72 -8.19 7.90
CA LEU A 120 -27.10 -6.99 8.41
C LEU A 120 -28.15 -5.96 8.85
N SER A 121 -27.85 -5.22 9.93
CA SER A 121 -28.60 -4.00 10.27
C SER A 121 -28.37 -2.90 9.24
N SER A 122 -29.17 -1.82 9.31
CA SER A 122 -29.00 -0.63 8.43
C SER A 122 -27.61 -0.01 8.56
N GLU A 123 -27.07 0.09 9.76
CA GLU A 123 -25.77 0.66 10.07
C GLU A 123 -24.62 -0.26 9.60
N GLU A 124 -24.81 -1.56 9.73
CA GLU A 124 -23.85 -2.56 9.21
C GLU A 124 -23.83 -2.54 7.67
N GLN A 125 -24.99 -2.41 7.03
CA GLN A 125 -25.09 -2.26 5.57
C GLN A 125 -24.43 -0.98 5.09
N GLU A 126 -24.59 0.13 5.81
CA GLU A 126 -23.94 1.39 5.50
C GLU A 126 -22.41 1.24 5.64
N ALA A 127 -21.91 0.62 6.71
CA ALA A 127 -20.49 0.35 6.90
C ALA A 127 -19.93 -0.53 5.78
N LEU A 128 -20.62 -1.59 5.41
CA LEU A 128 -20.24 -2.46 4.30
C LEU A 128 -20.20 -1.69 2.96
N SER A 129 -21.22 -0.86 2.69
CA SER A 129 -21.27 -0.04 1.47
C SER A 129 -20.11 0.95 1.40
N LYS A 130 -19.72 1.56 2.51
CA LYS A 130 -18.54 2.43 2.59
C LYS A 130 -17.26 1.67 2.27
N ALA A 131 -17.08 0.47 2.84
CA ALA A 131 -15.92 -0.38 2.55
C ALA A 131 -15.86 -0.80 1.09
N LEU A 132 -16.99 -1.15 0.47
CA LEU A 132 -17.08 -1.52 -0.95
C LEU A 132 -16.87 -0.34 -1.91
N SER A 133 -17.12 0.89 -1.48
CA SER A 133 -17.01 2.12 -2.29
C SER A 133 -15.61 2.72 -2.30
N VAL A 134 -14.67 2.20 -1.53
CA VAL A 134 -13.27 2.65 -1.53
C VAL A 134 -12.69 2.44 -2.94
N LYS A 135 -12.45 3.55 -3.65
CA LYS A 135 -11.84 3.51 -4.98
C LYS A 135 -10.36 3.13 -4.87
N LYS A 136 -9.96 2.21 -5.72
CA LYS A 136 -8.54 1.83 -5.93
C LYS A 136 -7.74 2.97 -6.52
#